data_84096e505301f863029362c85482177f
#
_entry.id   84096e505301f863029362c85482177f
#
_cell.length_a   1.000
_cell.length_b   1.000
_cell.length_c   1.000
_cell.angle_alpha   90.00
_cell.angle_beta   90.00
_cell.angle_gamma   90.00
#
_symmetry.space_group_name_H-M   'P 1'
#
loop_
_entity.id
_entity.type
_entity.pdbx_description
1 polymer ?
#
loop_
_entity_poly.entity_id
_entity_poly.type
_entity_poly.pdbx_seq_one_letter_code
_entity_poly.pdbx_strand_id
1 'polypeptide(L)'
;MCYGEGLKGHEKWVACGRRRAGRSDNQPYLSNPSVPLSRGRLAEVTIDGSSLTLQELVSVARGTSTVRVDRKALQRTKRSRAVLEKLLQEDEVIYGVNTGFGALSNVKVAPEDLRQLQANLLRSHASSVGKPHSTDVVRAMMLLRANTLIKGNSGIRSEIPQLIVALLNRRVHPYIPQKGSVGASGDLSPLSHMALVLMGEGKVEYKGAWIVGKQALQKIGQDPVQLEAKEGLALNNGTQQMTSIGCLNLYDSYNLIETAEAALALSLEAIKGWIDPFDERIHKVRRHRGQAQVAMDIRALTRGSKMCRSITKDEPGDGRPQDPYSFRCAPQVMGAVIDAIGFVRSTLEIEMNSATDNPLIFPDDKTCLSGGNFHGQPISMALDIMGLGLSTLSNISERRTSALLDASLNNGLTAFLVGRESKPGLASGLMALQYTATALVAENKILAHPASSDSIPTSGNFEDFVSMGPGAAHKSTSILENCQYVVAIELLTAAQAVHLRGDSGLGRGTKRVYQAIRRLVQPLTQDRSSHDDIERIFELVRDGQVSNLVRRFTKGSD
;
A
#
# COMPACT_ATOMS: atom_id res chain seq x y z
N MET A 1 31.58 -20.66 -50.35
CA MET A 1 32.91 -20.21 -50.85
C MET A 1 33.29 -18.96 -50.12
N CYS A 2 34.27 -19.11 -49.27
CA CYS A 2 35.45 -18.28 -49.02
C CYS A 2 35.21 -16.85 -48.49
N TYR A 3 35.66 -16.69 -47.28
CA TYR A 3 36.80 -15.97 -46.67
C TYR A 3 36.56 -14.46 -46.56
N GLY A 4 36.84 -13.78 -45.49
CA GLY A 4 37.62 -14.00 -44.27
C GLY A 4 38.13 -12.66 -43.73
N GLU A 5 38.62 -12.66 -42.49
CA GLU A 5 39.33 -11.59 -41.79
C GLU A 5 38.47 -10.46 -41.22
N GLY A 6 38.35 -10.20 -39.94
CA GLY A 6 39.35 -10.25 -38.87
C GLY A 6 39.61 -8.84 -38.38
N LEU A 7 38.89 -8.38 -37.32
CA LEU A 7 39.30 -7.21 -36.53
C LEU A 7 39.15 -7.53 -35.04
N LYS A 8 40.29 -7.67 -34.37
CA LYS A 8 40.42 -7.74 -32.92
C LYS A 8 40.16 -6.35 -32.34
N GLY A 9 39.12 -6.19 -31.57
CA GLY A 9 38.92 -5.01 -30.71
C GLY A 9 38.85 -5.46 -29.25
N HIS A 10 39.87 -5.07 -28.46
CA HIS A 10 39.93 -5.29 -27.02
C HIS A 10 38.89 -4.43 -26.31
N GLU A 11 37.78 -5.00 -25.86
CA GLU A 11 36.91 -4.38 -24.85
C GLU A 11 37.47 -4.68 -23.46
N LYS A 12 38.00 -3.66 -22.83
CA LYS A 12 38.30 -3.65 -21.39
C LYS A 12 36.98 -3.51 -20.62
N TRP A 13 36.49 -4.61 -20.07
CA TRP A 13 35.46 -4.57 -19.05
C TRP A 13 36.09 -4.00 -17.76
N VAL A 14 35.65 -2.80 -17.39
CA VAL A 14 35.98 -2.19 -16.08
C VAL A 14 35.21 -2.97 -15.02
N ALA A 15 35.94 -3.69 -14.19
CA ALA A 15 35.44 -4.38 -13.02
C ALA A 15 34.89 -3.35 -12.03
N CYS A 16 33.57 -3.23 -11.94
CA CYS A 16 32.89 -2.46 -10.91
C CYS A 16 33.03 -3.20 -9.58
N GLY A 17 33.55 -2.50 -8.58
CA GLY A 17 34.04 -3.01 -7.32
C GLY A 17 33.06 -3.91 -6.56
N ARG A 18 33.61 -4.96 -5.98
CA ARG A 18 33.00 -5.82 -4.97
C ARG A 18 32.54 -4.97 -3.78
N ARG A 19 31.24 -4.71 -3.67
CA ARG A 19 30.67 -4.28 -2.40
C ARG A 19 30.53 -5.50 -1.50
N ARG A 20 31.06 -5.38 -0.30
CA ARG A 20 31.05 -6.40 0.76
C ARG A 20 29.65 -6.95 0.99
N ALA A 21 29.48 -8.24 0.83
CA ALA A 21 28.41 -9.01 1.42
C ALA A 21 28.55 -8.95 2.95
N GLY A 22 27.60 -8.34 3.63
CA GLY A 22 27.61 -8.22 5.08
C GLY A 22 26.27 -7.72 5.58
N ARG A 23 25.18 -8.45 5.29
CA ARG A 23 23.96 -8.44 6.12
C ARG A 23 23.50 -9.87 6.28
N SER A 24 23.41 -10.28 7.55
CA SER A 24 22.90 -11.60 7.94
C SER A 24 21.52 -11.86 7.36
N ASP A 25 21.37 -12.99 6.67
CA ASP A 25 20.13 -13.47 6.01
C ASP A 25 18.97 -13.81 6.99
N ASN A 26 19.01 -13.35 8.24
CA ASN A 26 18.07 -13.69 9.31
C ASN A 26 17.10 -12.58 9.71
N GLN A 27 16.93 -11.50 8.92
CA GLN A 27 15.82 -10.59 9.21
C GLN A 27 14.52 -11.15 8.62
N PRO A 28 13.42 -11.19 9.40
CA PRO A 28 12.12 -11.63 8.90
C PRO A 28 11.70 -10.74 7.70
N TYR A 29 11.27 -11.38 6.63
CA TYR A 29 10.92 -10.76 5.34
C TYR A 29 9.78 -9.74 5.46
N LEU A 30 8.96 -9.87 6.48
CA LEU A 30 7.85 -8.99 6.84
C LEU A 30 8.10 -8.36 8.22
N SER A 31 8.96 -7.35 8.31
CA SER A 31 9.02 -6.53 9.52
C SER A 31 8.33 -5.20 9.27
N ASN A 32 7.07 -5.11 9.65
CA ASN A 32 6.39 -3.84 9.83
C ASN A 32 6.50 -3.48 11.33
N PRO A 33 7.43 -2.62 11.75
CA PRO A 33 7.46 -2.19 13.15
C PRO A 33 6.16 -1.46 13.45
N SER A 34 5.51 -1.84 14.55
CA SER A 34 4.32 -1.16 15.06
C SER A 34 4.62 0.33 15.21
N VAL A 35 3.76 1.19 14.65
CA VAL A 35 3.80 2.63 14.96
C VAL A 35 3.29 2.77 16.39
N PRO A 36 4.14 3.16 17.37
CA PRO A 36 3.69 3.31 18.75
C PRO A 36 2.68 4.45 18.84
N LEU A 37 1.48 4.18 19.31
CA LEU A 37 0.54 5.21 19.77
C LEU A 37 1.06 5.79 21.09
N SER A 38 2.11 6.62 21.02
CA SER A 38 2.60 7.32 22.20
C SER A 38 1.66 8.50 22.55
N ARG A 39 1.08 8.48 23.74
CA ARG A 39 0.51 9.67 24.36
C ARG A 39 1.67 10.57 24.78
N GLY A 40 2.20 11.37 23.83
CA GLY A 40 3.35 12.24 24.04
C GLY A 40 3.54 13.19 22.85
N ARG A 41 4.61 13.98 22.85
CA ARG A 41 5.01 14.86 21.75
C ARG A 41 5.06 14.04 20.44
N LEU A 42 4.41 14.54 19.37
CA LEU A 42 4.44 13.87 18.06
C LEU A 42 5.90 13.67 17.62
N ALA A 43 6.20 12.48 17.08
CA ALA A 43 7.52 12.22 16.48
C ALA A 43 7.74 13.17 15.29
N GLU A 44 8.98 13.54 15.03
CA GLU A 44 9.34 14.40 13.91
C GLU A 44 10.05 13.56 12.84
N VAL A 45 9.48 13.54 11.64
CA VAL A 45 10.07 12.91 10.44
C VAL A 45 10.86 13.96 9.67
N THR A 46 12.13 13.68 9.39
CA THR A 46 12.96 14.57 8.56
C THR A 46 13.00 14.04 7.14
N ILE A 47 12.53 14.85 6.18
CA ILE A 47 12.58 14.51 4.76
C ILE A 47 13.82 15.13 4.10
N ASP A 48 14.47 14.35 3.23
CA ASP A 48 15.70 14.75 2.53
C ASP A 48 15.69 14.45 1.02
N GLY A 49 14.58 13.91 0.52
CA GLY A 49 14.40 13.49 -0.88
C GLY A 49 14.91 12.08 -1.20
N SER A 50 15.43 11.32 -0.22
CA SER A 50 16.13 10.07 -0.52
C SER A 50 15.99 8.94 0.50
N SER A 51 15.58 9.24 1.74
CA SER A 51 15.63 8.28 2.85
C SER A 51 14.28 8.02 3.53
N LEU A 52 13.18 8.54 2.98
CA LEU A 52 11.84 8.36 3.54
C LEU A 52 11.46 6.87 3.55
N THR A 53 11.07 6.37 4.71
CA THR A 53 10.61 4.98 4.89
C THR A 53 9.08 4.87 4.82
N LEU A 54 8.57 3.66 4.54
CA LEU A 54 7.13 3.39 4.53
C LEU A 54 6.48 3.72 5.89
N GLN A 55 7.15 3.40 7.00
CA GLN A 55 6.66 3.66 8.35
C GLN A 55 6.55 5.16 8.64
N GLU A 56 7.54 5.93 8.24
CA GLU A 56 7.52 7.39 8.39
C GLU A 56 6.40 7.99 7.54
N LEU A 57 6.24 7.56 6.28
CA LEU A 57 5.13 7.99 5.43
C LEU A 57 3.78 7.75 6.12
N VAL A 58 3.54 6.52 6.59
CA VAL A 58 2.27 6.15 7.25
C VAL A 58 2.06 6.94 8.55
N SER A 59 3.12 7.16 9.35
CA SER A 59 3.02 7.93 10.59
C SER A 59 2.60 9.39 10.34
N VAL A 60 3.14 10.01 9.28
CA VAL A 60 2.75 11.37 8.87
C VAL A 60 1.34 11.37 8.26
N ALA A 61 1.04 10.42 7.39
CA ALA A 61 -0.28 10.29 6.75
C ALA A 61 -1.40 10.15 7.79
N ARG A 62 -1.21 9.30 8.79
CA ARG A 62 -2.18 9.06 9.88
C ARG A 62 -2.11 10.09 11.02
N GLY A 63 -1.31 11.14 10.86
CA GLY A 63 -1.27 12.30 11.76
C GLY A 63 -0.60 12.04 13.10
N THR A 64 0.23 11.00 13.24
CA THR A 64 0.98 10.67 14.45
C THR A 64 2.38 11.28 14.48
N SER A 65 2.83 11.91 13.36
CA SER A 65 4.12 12.59 13.26
C SER A 65 3.99 13.95 12.56
N THR A 66 4.93 14.84 12.86
CA THR A 66 5.17 16.10 12.13
C THR A 66 6.33 15.92 11.16
N VAL A 67 6.51 16.89 10.25
CA VAL A 67 7.54 16.84 9.20
C VAL A 67 8.49 18.02 9.32
N ARG A 68 9.77 17.77 9.13
CA ARG A 68 10.82 18.77 8.98
C ARG A 68 11.61 18.52 7.70
N VAL A 69 12.01 19.60 7.04
CA VAL A 69 12.88 19.54 5.85
C VAL A 69 14.34 19.59 6.28
N ASP A 70 15.17 18.70 5.70
CA ASP A 70 16.61 18.70 5.92
C ASP A 70 17.27 19.97 5.34
N ARG A 71 18.22 20.56 6.07
CA ARG A 71 18.89 21.80 5.66
C ARG A 71 19.76 21.61 4.41
N LYS A 72 20.42 20.46 4.25
CA LYS A 72 21.24 20.18 3.07
C LYS A 72 20.36 19.96 1.83
N ALA A 73 19.19 19.36 2.00
CA ALA A 73 18.19 19.21 0.94
C ALA A 73 17.69 20.58 0.44
N LEU A 74 17.41 21.53 1.35
CA LEU A 74 17.07 22.89 0.96
C LEU A 74 18.19 23.60 0.18
N GLN A 75 19.45 23.37 0.52
CA GLN A 75 20.59 23.91 -0.23
C GLN A 75 20.68 23.31 -1.64
N ARG A 76 20.43 21.98 -1.80
CA ARG A 76 20.36 21.36 -3.13
C ARG A 76 19.23 21.95 -3.99
N THR A 77 18.06 22.16 -3.38
CA THR A 77 16.92 22.80 -4.08
C THR A 77 17.26 24.20 -4.57
N LYS A 78 17.92 25.04 -3.73
CA LYS A 78 18.39 26.37 -4.12
C LYS A 78 19.42 26.34 -5.26
N ARG A 79 20.36 25.38 -5.23
CA ARG A 79 21.34 25.20 -6.31
C ARG A 79 20.64 24.83 -7.63
N SER A 80 19.68 23.92 -7.58
CA SER A 80 18.88 23.52 -8.75
C SER A 80 18.12 24.71 -9.35
N ARG A 81 17.50 25.54 -8.51
CA ARG A 81 16.82 26.77 -8.95
C ARG A 81 17.79 27.74 -9.62
N ALA A 82 18.93 28.00 -9.03
CA ALA A 82 19.94 28.92 -9.60
C ALA A 82 20.43 28.46 -10.98
N VAL A 83 20.60 27.16 -11.20
CA VAL A 83 20.96 26.61 -12.52
C VAL A 83 19.84 26.87 -13.53
N LEU A 84 18.57 26.61 -13.19
CA LEU A 84 17.44 26.89 -14.07
C LEU A 84 17.36 28.37 -14.44
N GLU A 85 17.50 29.27 -13.48
CA GLU A 85 17.47 30.72 -13.72
C GLU A 85 18.58 31.16 -14.67
N LYS A 86 19.78 30.58 -14.54
CA LYS A 86 20.88 30.84 -15.46
C LYS A 86 20.60 30.37 -16.88
N LEU A 87 20.09 29.13 -17.06
CA LEU A 87 19.71 28.60 -18.37
C LEU A 87 18.64 29.49 -19.06
N LEU A 88 17.68 30.01 -18.28
CA LEU A 88 16.68 30.94 -18.81
C LEU A 88 17.28 32.30 -19.24
N GLN A 89 18.30 32.79 -18.52
CA GLN A 89 19.04 34.02 -18.91
C GLN A 89 19.86 33.82 -20.19
N GLU A 90 20.32 32.60 -20.45
CA GLU A 90 21.03 32.20 -21.67
C GLU A 90 20.05 31.91 -22.85
N ASP A 91 18.75 32.19 -22.68
CA ASP A 91 17.66 32.00 -23.65
C ASP A 91 17.48 30.56 -24.14
N GLU A 92 17.91 29.57 -23.33
CA GLU A 92 17.68 28.15 -23.65
C GLU A 92 16.20 27.82 -23.70
N VAL A 93 15.81 27.02 -24.72
CA VAL A 93 14.42 26.55 -24.88
C VAL A 93 14.25 25.28 -24.04
N ILE A 94 13.45 25.37 -22.98
CA ILE A 94 13.25 24.29 -22.02
C ILE A 94 11.76 23.93 -21.98
N TYR A 95 11.45 22.67 -22.27
CA TYR A 95 10.09 22.16 -22.30
C TYR A 95 9.29 22.51 -21.04
N GLY A 96 8.11 23.10 -21.22
CA GLY A 96 7.18 23.43 -20.14
C GLY A 96 7.68 24.45 -19.12
N VAL A 97 8.83 25.06 -19.37
CA VAL A 97 9.40 26.16 -18.61
C VAL A 97 9.18 27.47 -19.33
N ASN A 98 9.66 27.56 -20.59
CA ASN A 98 9.44 28.67 -21.50
C ASN A 98 8.85 28.21 -22.85
N THR A 99 8.21 27.04 -22.87
CA THR A 99 7.36 26.54 -23.96
C THR A 99 5.99 26.17 -23.46
N GLY A 100 5.02 25.96 -24.36
CA GLY A 100 3.76 25.30 -24.06
C GLY A 100 3.97 23.82 -23.62
N PHE A 101 2.86 23.11 -23.35
CA PHE A 101 2.84 21.74 -22.84
C PHE A 101 2.24 20.77 -23.87
N GLY A 102 2.64 19.50 -23.81
CA GLY A 102 2.12 18.45 -24.67
C GLY A 102 2.23 18.80 -26.15
N ALA A 103 1.14 18.73 -26.89
CA ALA A 103 1.08 19.08 -28.30
C ALA A 103 1.46 20.54 -28.63
N LEU A 104 1.50 21.44 -27.63
CA LEU A 104 1.91 22.85 -27.77
C LEU A 104 3.37 23.09 -27.42
N SER A 105 4.17 22.06 -27.23
CA SER A 105 5.58 22.14 -26.77
C SER A 105 6.51 22.89 -27.72
N ASN A 106 6.13 23.06 -28.95
CA ASN A 106 6.87 23.80 -29.98
C ASN A 106 6.63 25.33 -29.95
N VAL A 107 5.73 25.83 -29.09
CA VAL A 107 5.41 27.24 -28.96
C VAL A 107 6.23 27.85 -27.83
N LYS A 108 7.18 28.74 -28.16
CA LYS A 108 7.95 29.51 -27.17
C LYS A 108 7.06 30.59 -26.55
N VAL A 109 7.15 30.73 -25.21
CA VAL A 109 6.38 31.71 -24.43
C VAL A 109 7.31 32.84 -23.99
N ALA A 110 6.84 34.09 -24.10
CA ALA A 110 7.60 35.26 -23.71
C ALA A 110 7.91 35.31 -22.23
N PRO A 111 9.08 35.85 -21.81
CA PRO A 111 9.49 35.87 -20.39
C PRO A 111 8.46 36.50 -19.44
N GLU A 112 7.76 37.56 -19.88
CA GLU A 112 6.71 38.24 -19.12
C GLU A 112 5.49 37.35 -18.83
N ASP A 113 5.22 36.34 -19.65
CA ASP A 113 4.05 35.46 -19.57
C ASP A 113 4.34 34.15 -18.78
N LEU A 114 5.58 33.88 -18.42
CA LEU A 114 5.96 32.60 -17.79
C LEU A 114 5.22 32.33 -16.48
N ARG A 115 4.98 33.36 -15.65
CA ARG A 115 4.20 33.22 -14.41
C ARG A 115 2.74 32.84 -14.70
N GLN A 116 2.16 33.49 -15.69
CA GLN A 116 0.78 33.22 -16.11
C GLN A 116 0.67 31.81 -16.70
N LEU A 117 1.64 31.37 -17.50
CA LEU A 117 1.72 30.02 -18.04
C LEU A 117 1.67 28.96 -16.94
N GLN A 118 2.47 29.10 -15.88
CA GLN A 118 2.52 28.14 -14.77
C GLN A 118 1.20 28.12 -13.96
N ALA A 119 0.60 29.28 -13.71
CA ALA A 119 -0.69 29.37 -13.03
C ALA A 119 -1.82 28.77 -13.87
N ASN A 120 -1.85 29.06 -15.17
CA ASN A 120 -2.85 28.52 -16.10
C ASN A 120 -2.74 27.00 -16.25
N LEU A 121 -1.52 26.44 -16.23
CA LEU A 121 -1.31 25.00 -16.21
C LEU A 121 -2.07 24.35 -15.05
N LEU A 122 -1.87 24.83 -13.83
CA LEU A 122 -2.53 24.26 -12.66
C LEU A 122 -4.05 24.40 -12.70
N ARG A 123 -4.55 25.58 -13.12
CA ARG A 123 -5.99 25.82 -13.25
C ARG A 123 -6.65 24.92 -14.29
N SER A 124 -6.05 24.80 -15.47
CA SER A 124 -6.60 23.98 -16.56
C SER A 124 -6.56 22.48 -16.26
N HIS A 125 -5.59 22.02 -15.45
CA HIS A 125 -5.42 20.61 -15.12
C HIS A 125 -6.15 20.19 -13.84
N ALA A 126 -6.68 21.11 -13.02
CA ALA A 126 -7.48 20.77 -11.84
C ALA A 126 -8.92 20.37 -12.24
N SER A 127 -9.05 19.25 -12.95
CA SER A 127 -10.28 18.79 -13.61
C SER A 127 -10.85 17.48 -13.04
N SER A 128 -10.30 16.97 -11.93
CA SER A 128 -10.77 15.74 -11.27
C SER A 128 -12.19 15.88 -10.71
N VAL A 129 -12.91 14.76 -10.65
CA VAL A 129 -14.32 14.68 -10.22
C VAL A 129 -14.54 13.61 -9.14
N GLY A 130 -15.73 13.61 -8.56
CA GLY A 130 -16.18 12.61 -7.57
C GLY A 130 -15.89 13.01 -6.12
N LYS A 131 -15.91 12.02 -5.23
CA LYS A 131 -15.62 12.22 -3.80
C LYS A 131 -14.16 12.61 -3.58
N PRO A 132 -13.85 13.37 -2.53
CA PRO A 132 -12.45 13.64 -2.18
C PRO A 132 -11.74 12.37 -1.72
N HIS A 133 -10.43 12.34 -1.87
CA HIS A 133 -9.59 11.36 -1.19
C HIS A 133 -9.70 11.51 0.33
N SER A 134 -9.47 10.40 1.05
CA SER A 134 -9.33 10.42 2.50
C SER A 134 -8.15 11.29 2.94
N THR A 135 -8.24 11.80 4.16
CA THR A 135 -7.23 12.72 4.71
C THR A 135 -5.83 12.10 4.74
N ASP A 136 -5.71 10.81 5.04
CA ASP A 136 -4.43 10.10 5.04
C ASP A 136 -3.78 10.00 3.65
N VAL A 137 -4.56 9.73 2.60
CA VAL A 137 -4.09 9.77 1.21
C VAL A 137 -3.61 11.17 0.83
N VAL A 138 -4.39 12.21 1.13
CA VAL A 138 -4.01 13.61 0.85
C VAL A 138 -2.71 13.99 1.56
N ARG A 139 -2.57 13.62 2.85
CA ARG A 139 -1.35 13.89 3.63
C ARG A 139 -0.14 13.13 3.08
N ALA A 140 -0.31 11.89 2.66
CA ALA A 140 0.74 11.11 2.01
C ALA A 140 1.16 11.74 0.67
N MET A 141 0.20 12.21 -0.16
CA MET A 141 0.50 12.93 -1.41
C MET A 141 1.32 14.20 -1.15
N MET A 142 0.92 15.01 -0.18
CA MET A 142 1.64 16.24 0.21
C MET A 142 3.07 15.91 0.66
N LEU A 143 3.24 14.90 1.51
CA LEU A 143 4.55 14.46 1.99
C LEU A 143 5.45 14.01 0.84
N LEU A 144 4.94 13.13 -0.02
CA LEU A 144 5.67 12.60 -1.18
C LEU A 144 6.03 13.71 -2.16
N ARG A 145 5.12 14.68 -2.41
CA ARG A 145 5.45 15.81 -3.29
C ARG A 145 6.54 16.67 -2.70
N ALA A 146 6.44 17.02 -1.41
CA ALA A 146 7.50 17.77 -0.73
C ALA A 146 8.84 17.01 -0.79
N ASN A 147 8.85 15.70 -0.54
CA ASN A 147 10.04 14.87 -0.59
C ASN A 147 10.70 14.84 -1.99
N THR A 148 9.90 14.70 -3.05
CA THR A 148 10.39 14.78 -4.44
C THR A 148 11.02 16.14 -4.74
N LEU A 149 10.35 17.24 -4.37
CA LEU A 149 10.80 18.59 -4.69
C LEU A 149 12.12 18.96 -3.99
N ILE A 150 12.32 18.53 -2.73
CA ILE A 150 13.56 18.83 -1.98
C ILE A 150 14.75 17.95 -2.40
N LYS A 151 14.52 16.94 -3.25
CA LYS A 151 15.62 16.15 -3.83
C LYS A 151 16.60 17.03 -4.60
N GLY A 152 16.09 18.13 -5.18
CA GLY A 152 16.92 19.15 -5.82
C GLY A 152 17.09 18.95 -7.32
N ASN A 153 16.11 18.29 -7.99
CA ASN A 153 16.11 18.07 -9.43
C ASN A 153 14.97 18.83 -10.17
N SER A 154 14.09 19.53 -9.45
CA SER A 154 12.90 20.15 -10.06
C SER A 154 13.06 21.63 -10.45
N GLY A 155 14.17 22.29 -10.08
CA GLY A 155 14.38 23.72 -10.35
C GLY A 155 13.38 24.65 -9.66
N ILE A 156 12.75 24.22 -8.57
CA ILE A 156 11.74 24.96 -7.82
C ILE A 156 12.37 25.78 -6.69
N ARG A 157 11.76 26.89 -6.30
CA ARG A 157 12.19 27.67 -5.13
C ARG A 157 11.98 26.88 -3.83
N SER A 158 12.88 27.04 -2.89
CA SER A 158 12.88 26.26 -1.63
C SER A 158 11.69 26.54 -0.70
N GLU A 159 11.05 27.71 -0.83
CA GLU A 159 9.85 28.07 -0.05
C GLU A 159 8.62 27.23 -0.42
N ILE A 160 8.53 26.72 -1.64
CA ILE A 160 7.38 25.93 -2.10
C ILE A 160 7.25 24.61 -1.31
N PRO A 161 8.26 23.71 -1.28
CA PRO A 161 8.16 22.49 -0.47
C PRO A 161 8.04 22.79 1.03
N GLN A 162 8.60 23.90 1.52
CA GLN A 162 8.41 24.32 2.92
C GLN A 162 6.96 24.71 3.20
N LEU A 163 6.28 25.39 2.27
CA LEU A 163 4.85 25.72 2.41
C LEU A 163 4.00 24.44 2.41
N ILE A 164 4.28 23.45 1.56
CA ILE A 164 3.58 22.14 1.60
C ILE A 164 3.75 21.50 2.98
N VAL A 165 4.95 21.50 3.56
CA VAL A 165 5.22 20.97 4.90
C VAL A 165 4.49 21.79 5.99
N ALA A 166 4.41 23.12 5.85
CA ALA A 166 3.67 23.95 6.77
C ALA A 166 2.17 23.63 6.78
N LEU A 167 1.55 23.47 5.59
CA LEU A 167 0.15 23.04 5.45
C LEU A 167 -0.07 21.68 6.11
N LEU A 168 0.83 20.70 5.84
CA LEU A 168 0.77 19.35 6.38
C LEU A 168 0.82 19.35 7.92
N ASN A 169 1.76 20.10 8.51
CA ASN A 169 1.93 20.20 9.95
C ASN A 169 0.78 20.98 10.64
N ARG A 170 0.15 21.93 9.95
CA ARG A 170 -0.99 22.70 10.43
C ARG A 170 -2.34 22.06 10.13
N ARG A 171 -2.32 20.80 9.59
CA ARG A 171 -3.52 20.02 9.26
C ARG A 171 -4.47 20.77 8.31
N VAL A 172 -3.92 21.38 7.28
CA VAL A 172 -4.65 21.97 6.15
C VAL A 172 -4.60 20.96 5.00
N HIS A 173 -5.75 20.37 4.65
CA HIS A 173 -5.82 19.28 3.70
C HIS A 173 -6.54 19.74 2.42
N PRO A 174 -5.85 19.82 1.26
CA PRO A 174 -6.46 20.12 -0.03
C PRO A 174 -7.62 19.18 -0.37
N TYR A 175 -8.67 19.72 -0.97
CA TYR A 175 -9.76 18.95 -1.57
C TYR A 175 -9.27 18.37 -2.90
N ILE A 176 -9.05 17.07 -2.96
CA ILE A 176 -8.55 16.36 -4.13
C ILE A 176 -9.55 15.28 -4.52
N PRO A 177 -10.33 15.46 -5.60
CA PRO A 177 -11.27 14.44 -6.06
C PRO A 177 -10.55 13.17 -6.56
N GLN A 178 -11.18 12.02 -6.39
CA GLN A 178 -10.56 10.71 -6.65
C GLN A 178 -10.36 10.36 -8.12
N LYS A 179 -11.19 10.89 -9.03
CA LYS A 179 -11.26 10.47 -10.43
C LYS A 179 -10.85 11.60 -11.37
N GLY A 180 -9.83 11.37 -12.20
CA GLY A 180 -9.37 12.38 -13.17
C GLY A 180 -7.93 12.21 -13.62
N SER A 181 -7.21 11.18 -13.15
CA SER A 181 -5.88 10.85 -13.63
C SER A 181 -5.88 9.50 -14.34
N VAL A 182 -5.18 9.42 -15.46
CA VAL A 182 -4.84 8.17 -16.17
C VAL A 182 -3.35 7.83 -16.03
N GLY A 183 -2.62 8.66 -15.27
CA GLY A 183 -1.18 8.48 -15.08
C GLY A 183 -0.35 8.77 -16.33
N ALA A 184 -0.82 9.69 -17.20
CA ALA A 184 -0.15 10.05 -18.45
C ALA A 184 1.23 10.70 -18.17
N SER A 185 1.22 11.90 -17.62
CA SER A 185 2.43 12.56 -17.09
C SER A 185 2.44 12.48 -15.56
N GLY A 186 2.20 11.29 -15.02
CA GLY A 186 1.88 11.07 -13.62
C GLY A 186 0.46 11.54 -13.28
N ASP A 187 0.28 12.06 -12.08
CA ASP A 187 -1.01 12.41 -11.49
C ASP A 187 -1.34 13.90 -11.66
N LEU A 188 -1.31 14.42 -12.90
CA LEU A 188 -1.44 15.86 -13.21
C LEU A 188 -2.62 16.53 -12.51
N SER A 189 -3.82 16.00 -12.69
CA SER A 189 -5.03 16.62 -12.16
C SER A 189 -5.11 16.61 -10.64
N PRO A 190 -4.92 15.50 -9.94
CA PRO A 190 -4.89 15.46 -8.47
C PRO A 190 -3.84 16.39 -7.86
N LEU A 191 -2.64 16.42 -8.44
CA LEU A 191 -1.56 17.29 -7.98
C LEU A 191 -1.85 18.76 -8.27
N SER A 192 -2.55 19.07 -9.37
CA SER A 192 -3.02 20.44 -9.66
C SER A 192 -4.03 20.91 -8.61
N HIS A 193 -4.98 20.08 -8.21
CA HIS A 193 -5.88 20.40 -7.09
C HIS A 193 -5.12 20.72 -5.79
N MET A 194 -4.07 19.94 -5.49
CA MET A 194 -3.19 20.20 -4.34
C MET A 194 -2.47 21.56 -4.50
N ALA A 195 -1.91 21.82 -5.68
CA ALA A 195 -1.09 22.98 -5.96
C ALA A 195 -1.88 24.30 -5.98
N LEU A 196 -3.15 24.30 -6.41
CA LEU A 196 -4.02 25.47 -6.35
C LEU A 196 -4.09 26.07 -4.95
N VAL A 197 -4.03 25.25 -3.91
CA VAL A 197 -4.08 25.73 -2.52
C VAL A 197 -2.87 26.60 -2.17
N LEU A 198 -1.70 26.31 -2.73
CA LEU A 198 -0.49 27.13 -2.55
C LEU A 198 -0.65 28.53 -3.14
N MET A 199 -1.44 28.65 -4.22
CA MET A 199 -1.79 29.92 -4.85
C MET A 199 -2.96 30.65 -4.15
N GLY A 200 -3.49 30.08 -3.07
CA GLY A 200 -4.68 30.61 -2.37
C GLY A 200 -6.01 30.26 -3.02
N GLU A 201 -5.99 29.40 -4.04
CA GLU A 201 -7.18 28.93 -4.75
C GLU A 201 -7.64 27.56 -4.23
N GLY A 202 -8.69 26.98 -4.82
CA GLY A 202 -9.19 25.66 -4.45
C GLY A 202 -9.86 25.62 -3.06
N LYS A 203 -10.22 24.41 -2.62
CA LYS A 203 -10.87 24.14 -1.32
C LYS A 203 -9.94 23.34 -0.43
N VAL A 204 -10.01 23.54 0.87
CA VAL A 204 -9.28 22.75 1.87
C VAL A 204 -10.19 22.38 3.03
N GLU A 205 -9.93 21.23 3.62
CA GLU A 205 -10.44 20.86 4.93
C GLU A 205 -9.50 21.46 6.00
N TYR A 206 -10.05 22.24 6.90
CA TYR A 206 -9.34 22.81 8.04
C TYR A 206 -10.23 22.80 9.28
N LYS A 207 -9.81 22.05 10.31
CA LYS A 207 -10.56 21.88 11.57
C LYS A 207 -12.01 21.40 11.37
N GLY A 208 -12.22 20.47 10.44
CA GLY A 208 -13.53 19.88 10.14
C GLY A 208 -14.43 20.73 9.23
N ALA A 209 -13.96 21.86 8.71
CA ALA A 209 -14.73 22.72 7.79
C ALA A 209 -14.04 22.86 6.44
N TRP A 210 -14.81 22.92 5.37
CA TRP A 210 -14.34 23.23 4.03
C TRP A 210 -14.28 24.75 3.83
N ILE A 211 -13.07 25.28 3.57
CA ILE A 211 -12.84 26.71 3.32
C ILE A 211 -12.00 26.90 2.06
N VAL A 212 -11.88 28.16 1.58
CA VAL A 212 -11.04 28.50 0.42
C VAL A 212 -9.57 28.53 0.82
N GLY A 213 -8.68 28.13 -0.09
CA GLY A 213 -7.22 28.06 0.14
C GLY A 213 -6.63 29.33 0.72
N LYS A 214 -6.99 30.52 0.18
CA LYS A 214 -6.52 31.82 0.69
C LYS A 214 -6.86 32.03 2.18
N GLN A 215 -8.07 31.69 2.59
CA GLN A 215 -8.49 31.82 3.99
C GLN A 215 -7.70 30.87 4.91
N ALA A 216 -7.41 29.65 4.41
CA ALA A 216 -6.64 28.68 5.18
C ALA A 216 -5.18 29.12 5.34
N LEU A 217 -4.54 29.62 4.29
CA LEU A 217 -3.19 30.17 4.35
C LEU A 217 -3.10 31.32 5.37
N GLN A 218 -4.02 32.28 5.32
CA GLN A 218 -4.09 33.38 6.29
C GLN A 218 -4.22 32.88 7.74
N LYS A 219 -5.05 31.85 7.98
CA LYS A 219 -5.25 31.27 9.33
C LYS A 219 -3.99 30.59 9.89
N ILE A 220 -3.05 30.20 9.05
CA ILE A 220 -1.77 29.57 9.46
C ILE A 220 -0.59 30.54 9.34
N GLY A 221 -0.85 31.84 9.02
CA GLY A 221 0.18 32.87 8.90
C GLY A 221 1.07 32.71 7.67
N GLN A 222 0.50 32.24 6.55
CA GLN A 222 1.16 32.10 5.26
C GLN A 222 0.45 32.92 4.19
N ASP A 223 1.20 33.39 3.22
CA ASP A 223 0.66 34.09 2.04
C ASP A 223 0.56 33.14 0.85
N PRO A 224 -0.38 33.40 -0.08
CA PRO A 224 -0.42 32.72 -1.37
C PRO A 224 0.86 32.95 -2.16
N VAL A 225 1.35 31.90 -2.80
CA VAL A 225 2.56 31.95 -3.63
C VAL A 225 2.20 32.41 -5.06
N GLN A 226 2.94 33.38 -5.57
CA GLN A 226 3.00 33.65 -6.99
C GLN A 226 4.05 32.71 -7.63
N LEU A 227 3.61 31.86 -8.55
CA LEU A 227 4.48 30.88 -9.20
C LEU A 227 5.46 31.56 -10.16
N GLU A 228 6.68 31.04 -10.20
CA GLU A 228 7.69 31.39 -11.18
C GLU A 228 7.82 30.29 -12.24
N ALA A 229 8.64 30.55 -13.29
CA ALA A 229 8.91 29.58 -14.35
C ALA A 229 9.25 28.18 -13.80
N LYS A 230 8.72 27.11 -14.39
CA LYS A 230 8.82 25.70 -13.99
C LYS A 230 7.96 25.29 -12.78
N GLU A 231 7.56 26.18 -11.88
CA GLU A 231 6.97 25.80 -10.58
C GLU A 231 5.59 25.16 -10.71
N GLY A 232 4.76 25.59 -11.65
CA GLY A 232 3.48 24.93 -11.92
C GLY A 232 3.68 23.49 -12.39
N LEU A 233 4.55 23.27 -13.37
CA LEU A 233 4.88 21.96 -13.88
C LEU A 233 5.54 21.08 -12.79
N ALA A 234 6.48 21.64 -12.03
CA ALA A 234 7.10 20.94 -10.90
C ALA A 234 6.12 20.57 -9.79
N LEU A 235 4.98 21.21 -9.68
CA LEU A 235 3.96 20.91 -8.68
C LEU A 235 3.00 19.81 -9.10
N ASN A 236 2.73 19.63 -10.40
CA ASN A 236 1.73 18.67 -10.87
C ASN A 236 2.30 17.47 -11.66
N ASN A 237 3.56 17.50 -12.06
CA ASN A 237 4.19 16.43 -12.84
C ASN A 237 4.84 15.38 -11.92
N GLY A 238 4.21 14.22 -11.76
CA GLY A 238 4.72 13.13 -10.90
C GLY A 238 3.63 12.16 -10.43
N THR A 239 4.03 11.11 -9.72
CA THR A 239 3.25 9.90 -9.40
C THR A 239 2.65 9.86 -7.99
N GLN A 240 2.52 11.01 -7.31
CA GLN A 240 2.29 11.02 -5.86
C GLN A 240 0.91 10.53 -5.43
N GLN A 241 -0.14 10.62 -6.26
CA GLN A 241 -1.46 10.06 -5.93
C GLN A 241 -1.39 8.54 -5.89
N MET A 242 -0.98 7.92 -7.01
CA MET A 242 -0.92 6.46 -7.09
C MET A 242 0.07 5.86 -6.09
N THR A 243 1.21 6.53 -5.85
CA THR A 243 2.22 6.10 -4.88
C THR A 243 1.71 6.22 -3.44
N SER A 244 0.99 7.28 -3.08
CA SER A 244 0.43 7.45 -1.73
C SER A 244 -0.59 6.39 -1.39
N ILE A 245 -1.52 6.11 -2.32
CA ILE A 245 -2.51 5.04 -2.16
C ILE A 245 -1.79 3.70 -2.05
N GLY A 246 -0.82 3.44 -2.94
CA GLY A 246 -0.05 2.20 -2.94
C GLY A 246 0.71 1.95 -1.64
N CYS A 247 1.33 2.97 -1.07
CA CYS A 247 2.07 2.87 0.19
C CYS A 247 1.15 2.59 1.39
N LEU A 248 -0.01 3.25 1.47
CA LEU A 248 -0.99 3.00 2.53
C LEU A 248 -1.57 1.59 2.41
N ASN A 249 -1.96 1.17 1.20
CA ASN A 249 -2.46 -0.18 0.94
C ASN A 249 -1.39 -1.26 1.23
N LEU A 250 -0.13 -1.00 0.91
CA LEU A 250 0.98 -1.90 1.22
C LEU A 250 1.14 -2.10 2.73
N TYR A 251 1.09 -1.01 3.50
CA TYR A 251 1.18 -1.09 4.96
C TYR A 251 0.03 -1.91 5.55
N ASP A 252 -1.19 -1.67 5.09
CA ASP A 252 -2.37 -2.39 5.57
C ASP A 252 -2.43 -3.83 5.07
N SER A 253 -1.84 -4.13 3.89
CA SER A 253 -1.68 -5.50 3.39
C SER A 253 -0.78 -6.34 4.30
N TYR A 254 0.30 -5.80 4.87
CA TYR A 254 1.10 -6.51 5.86
C TYR A 254 0.30 -6.87 7.10
N ASN A 255 -0.48 -5.92 7.63
CA ASN A 255 -1.36 -6.17 8.77
C ASN A 255 -2.39 -7.26 8.46
N LEU A 256 -2.95 -7.23 7.24
CA LEU A 256 -3.93 -8.21 6.78
C LEU A 256 -3.33 -9.61 6.62
N ILE A 257 -2.14 -9.75 6.05
CA ILE A 257 -1.46 -11.04 5.87
C ILE A 257 -1.19 -11.71 7.22
N GLU A 258 -0.60 -10.98 8.17
CA GLU A 258 -0.37 -11.48 9.53
C GLU A 258 -1.69 -11.86 10.23
N THR A 259 -2.76 -11.10 9.99
CA THR A 259 -4.11 -11.42 10.50
C THR A 259 -4.69 -12.67 9.85
N ALA A 260 -4.48 -12.88 8.55
CA ALA A 260 -4.91 -14.07 7.82
C ALA A 260 -4.14 -15.33 8.28
N GLU A 261 -2.89 -15.19 8.71
CA GLU A 261 -2.14 -16.27 9.38
C GLU A 261 -2.76 -16.64 10.72
N ALA A 262 -3.19 -15.65 11.50
CA ALA A 262 -3.93 -15.91 12.74
C ALA A 262 -5.29 -16.61 12.48
N ALA A 263 -5.99 -16.19 11.44
CA ALA A 263 -7.25 -16.80 11.03
C ALA A 263 -7.04 -18.27 10.60
N LEU A 264 -6.02 -18.53 9.77
CA LEU A 264 -5.61 -19.89 9.38
C LEU A 264 -5.26 -20.76 10.62
N ALA A 265 -4.43 -20.24 11.53
CA ALA A 265 -4.03 -20.98 12.73
C ALA A 265 -5.23 -21.35 13.61
N LEU A 266 -6.16 -20.40 13.82
CA LEU A 266 -7.37 -20.64 14.60
C LEU A 266 -8.32 -21.61 13.90
N SER A 267 -8.48 -21.48 12.58
CA SER A 267 -9.28 -22.38 11.74
C SER A 267 -8.71 -23.79 11.73
N LEU A 268 -7.38 -23.95 11.66
CA LEU A 268 -6.68 -25.25 11.71
C LEU A 268 -6.95 -25.98 13.03
N GLU A 269 -6.86 -25.28 14.15
CA GLU A 269 -7.18 -25.85 15.46
C GLU A 269 -8.68 -26.21 15.57
N ALA A 270 -9.56 -25.34 15.04
CA ALA A 270 -11.01 -25.56 15.07
C ALA A 270 -11.43 -26.83 14.33
N ILE A 271 -10.79 -27.17 13.20
CA ILE A 271 -11.08 -28.42 12.47
C ILE A 271 -10.27 -29.63 12.99
N LYS A 272 -9.46 -29.47 14.04
CA LYS A 272 -8.46 -30.48 14.44
C LYS A 272 -7.58 -30.90 13.26
N GLY A 273 -7.04 -29.91 12.54
CA GLY A 273 -6.24 -30.13 11.34
C GLY A 273 -4.82 -30.60 11.66
N TRP A 274 -4.11 -31.10 10.63
CA TRP A 274 -2.76 -31.59 10.72
C TRP A 274 -1.74 -30.45 10.75
N ILE A 275 -0.83 -30.49 11.75
CA ILE A 275 0.27 -29.51 11.83
C ILE A 275 1.47 -29.89 10.95
N ASP A 276 1.57 -31.14 10.53
CA ASP A 276 2.70 -31.67 9.76
C ASP A 276 2.95 -30.93 8.42
N PRO A 277 1.95 -30.42 7.67
CA PRO A 277 2.18 -29.59 6.49
C PRO A 277 3.00 -28.32 6.72
N PHE A 278 3.13 -27.90 7.97
CA PHE A 278 3.89 -26.70 8.38
C PHE A 278 5.30 -27.07 8.91
N ASP A 279 5.73 -28.34 8.83
CA ASP A 279 7.07 -28.77 9.26
C ASP A 279 8.16 -28.09 8.40
N GLU A 280 9.19 -27.54 9.06
CA GLU A 280 10.25 -26.77 8.37
C GLU A 280 11.00 -27.58 7.31
N ARG A 281 11.09 -28.92 7.43
CA ARG A 281 11.76 -29.79 6.49
C ARG A 281 11.11 -29.75 5.11
N ILE A 282 9.77 -29.64 5.04
CA ILE A 282 9.01 -29.49 3.80
C ILE A 282 9.42 -28.19 3.07
N HIS A 283 9.58 -27.12 3.83
CA HIS A 283 9.88 -25.79 3.26
C HIS A 283 11.36 -25.60 2.96
N LYS A 284 12.26 -26.32 3.60
CA LYS A 284 13.69 -26.35 3.29
C LYS A 284 14.01 -26.97 1.92
N VAL A 285 13.23 -27.96 1.48
CA VAL A 285 13.43 -28.61 0.18
C VAL A 285 12.74 -27.88 -0.98
N ARG A 286 11.90 -26.88 -0.68
CA ARG A 286 11.27 -25.98 -1.65
C ARG A 286 11.40 -24.53 -1.17
N ARG A 287 12.49 -23.85 -1.55
CA ARG A 287 13.06 -22.65 -0.90
C ARG A 287 12.36 -21.32 -1.24
N HIS A 288 11.03 -21.28 -1.37
CA HIS A 288 10.29 -20.02 -1.43
C HIS A 288 10.26 -19.37 -0.04
N ARG A 289 10.69 -18.11 0.04
CA ARG A 289 10.85 -17.41 1.33
C ARG A 289 9.51 -17.20 2.05
N GLY A 290 8.51 -16.71 1.32
CA GLY A 290 7.17 -16.50 1.88
C GLY A 290 6.54 -17.81 2.36
N GLN A 291 6.73 -18.93 1.63
CA GLN A 291 6.24 -20.25 2.03
C GLN A 291 6.85 -20.69 3.38
N ALA A 292 8.14 -20.52 3.56
CA ALA A 292 8.82 -20.85 4.81
C ALA A 292 8.37 -19.95 5.96
N GLN A 293 8.14 -18.67 5.69
CA GLN A 293 7.66 -17.69 6.69
C GLN A 293 6.28 -18.09 7.21
N VAL A 294 5.29 -18.31 6.33
CA VAL A 294 3.94 -18.74 6.76
C VAL A 294 4.00 -19.99 7.63
N ALA A 295 4.78 -21.00 7.22
CA ALA A 295 4.89 -22.22 8.00
C ALA A 295 5.52 -21.99 9.39
N MET A 296 6.49 -21.12 9.49
CA MET A 296 7.11 -20.73 10.76
C MET A 296 6.10 -20.02 11.67
N ASP A 297 5.33 -19.08 11.14
CA ASP A 297 4.37 -18.28 11.90
C ASP A 297 3.20 -19.12 12.40
N ILE A 298 2.69 -20.05 11.60
CA ILE A 298 1.65 -20.99 12.05
C ILE A 298 2.15 -21.88 13.18
N ARG A 299 3.38 -22.43 13.09
CA ARG A 299 3.97 -23.21 14.20
C ARG A 299 4.15 -22.37 15.47
N ALA A 300 4.50 -21.09 15.33
CA ALA A 300 4.65 -20.18 16.47
C ALA A 300 3.29 -19.88 17.14
N LEU A 301 2.27 -19.59 16.35
CA LEU A 301 0.92 -19.29 16.84
C LEU A 301 0.26 -20.49 17.53
N THR A 302 0.43 -21.70 16.96
CA THR A 302 -0.15 -22.95 17.48
C THR A 302 0.70 -23.64 18.53
N ARG A 303 1.83 -23.02 18.96
CA ARG A 303 2.73 -23.62 19.97
C ARG A 303 1.97 -24.00 21.24
N GLY A 304 2.08 -25.28 21.63
CA GLY A 304 1.42 -25.85 22.80
C GLY A 304 -0.04 -26.25 22.56
N SER A 305 -0.52 -26.20 21.32
CA SER A 305 -1.85 -26.68 20.95
C SER A 305 -2.03 -28.17 21.27
N LYS A 306 -3.21 -28.50 21.80
CA LYS A 306 -3.72 -29.87 21.96
C LYS A 306 -4.86 -30.16 20.96
N MET A 307 -5.16 -29.21 20.08
CA MET A 307 -6.23 -29.33 19.10
C MET A 307 -5.71 -29.78 17.73
N CYS A 308 -4.49 -29.38 17.34
CA CYS A 308 -3.87 -29.84 16.11
C CYS A 308 -3.44 -31.31 16.22
N ARG A 309 -3.66 -32.06 15.14
CA ARG A 309 -3.19 -33.45 14.96
C ARG A 309 -1.76 -33.45 14.46
N SER A 310 -1.03 -34.54 14.74
CA SER A 310 0.31 -34.77 14.23
C SER A 310 0.55 -36.26 14.01
N ILE A 311 1.19 -36.64 12.93
CA ILE A 311 1.54 -38.04 12.60
C ILE A 311 2.42 -38.71 13.71
N THR A 312 3.11 -37.90 14.51
CA THR A 312 3.96 -38.40 15.59
C THR A 312 3.21 -38.58 16.91
N LYS A 313 1.96 -38.14 17.04
CA LYS A 313 1.20 -38.10 18.28
C LYS A 313 -0.14 -38.82 18.20
N ASP A 314 -0.73 -38.90 17.04
CA ASP A 314 -2.06 -39.42 16.84
C ASP A 314 -2.01 -40.79 16.14
N GLU A 315 -2.87 -41.72 16.57
CA GLU A 315 -2.91 -43.05 15.98
C GLU A 315 -3.38 -43.03 14.54
N PRO A 316 -2.79 -43.88 13.65
CA PRO A 316 -3.29 -44.04 12.28
C PRO A 316 -4.72 -44.58 12.28
N GLY A 317 -5.62 -43.94 11.56
CA GLY A 317 -6.97 -44.46 11.29
C GLY A 317 -8.13 -43.66 11.88
N ASP A 318 -7.89 -42.69 12.77
CA ASP A 318 -8.94 -41.81 13.26
C ASP A 318 -9.09 -40.55 12.39
N GLY A 319 -10.00 -40.58 11.41
CA GLY A 319 -10.35 -39.47 10.56
C GLY A 319 -9.60 -39.41 9.21
N ARG A 320 -9.61 -38.24 8.59
CA ARG A 320 -8.99 -38.02 7.27
C ARG A 320 -7.47 -38.06 7.34
N PRO A 321 -6.78 -38.70 6.38
CA PRO A 321 -5.31 -38.73 6.34
C PRO A 321 -4.68 -37.39 5.97
N GLN A 322 -5.46 -36.47 5.38
CA GLN A 322 -5.00 -35.15 4.95
C GLN A 322 -6.14 -34.12 5.03
N ASP A 323 -5.77 -32.87 5.33
CA ASP A 323 -6.70 -31.75 5.28
C ASP A 323 -6.94 -31.26 3.85
N PRO A 324 -8.04 -30.52 3.59
CA PRO A 324 -8.24 -29.79 2.34
C PRO A 324 -7.07 -28.85 2.02
N TYR A 325 -6.86 -28.54 0.73
CA TYR A 325 -5.76 -27.68 0.27
C TYR A 325 -5.76 -26.30 0.90
N SER A 326 -6.93 -25.75 1.24
CA SER A 326 -7.02 -24.44 1.92
C SER A 326 -6.32 -24.40 3.28
N PHE A 327 -6.05 -25.56 3.89
CA PHE A 327 -5.25 -25.70 5.09
C PHE A 327 -3.84 -26.18 4.78
N ARG A 328 -3.68 -27.37 4.18
CA ARG A 328 -2.35 -27.97 4.02
C ARG A 328 -1.47 -27.33 2.96
N CYS A 329 -2.05 -26.65 1.94
CA CYS A 329 -1.32 -25.89 0.94
C CYS A 329 -1.28 -24.37 1.26
N ALA A 330 -1.75 -23.96 2.44
CA ALA A 330 -1.72 -22.55 2.84
C ALA A 330 -0.32 -21.93 2.82
N PRO A 331 0.76 -22.62 3.26
CA PRO A 331 2.11 -22.06 3.15
C PRO A 331 2.51 -21.74 1.71
N GLN A 332 2.15 -22.58 0.75
CA GLN A 332 2.47 -22.40 -0.66
C GLN A 332 1.69 -21.23 -1.28
N VAL A 333 0.41 -21.10 -0.95
CA VAL A 333 -0.47 -20.07 -1.51
C VAL A 333 -0.21 -18.71 -0.86
N MET A 334 -0.27 -18.64 0.47
CA MET A 334 -0.04 -17.39 1.20
C MET A 334 1.41 -16.92 1.07
N GLY A 335 2.37 -17.85 0.98
CA GLY A 335 3.77 -17.53 0.75
C GLY A 335 4.01 -16.87 -0.59
N ALA A 336 3.31 -17.30 -1.65
CA ALA A 336 3.39 -16.64 -2.96
C ALA A 336 2.84 -15.20 -2.90
N VAL A 337 1.80 -14.95 -2.09
CA VAL A 337 1.29 -13.59 -1.84
C VAL A 337 2.36 -12.75 -1.14
N ILE A 338 3.02 -13.27 -0.11
CA ILE A 338 4.09 -12.58 0.61
C ILE A 338 5.23 -12.20 -0.33
N ASP A 339 5.69 -13.11 -1.18
CA ASP A 339 6.76 -12.86 -2.15
C ASP A 339 6.35 -11.79 -3.17
N ALA A 340 5.09 -11.80 -3.66
CA ALA A 340 4.54 -10.77 -4.54
C ALA A 340 4.48 -9.38 -3.87
N ILE A 341 4.02 -9.31 -2.62
CA ILE A 341 3.99 -8.07 -1.82
C ILE A 341 5.41 -7.56 -1.55
N GLY A 342 6.40 -8.43 -1.45
CA GLY A 342 7.82 -8.07 -1.38
C GLY A 342 8.31 -7.30 -2.62
N PHE A 343 7.89 -7.70 -3.81
CA PHE A 343 8.14 -6.95 -5.05
C PHE A 343 7.48 -5.57 -5.04
N VAL A 344 6.20 -5.51 -4.65
CA VAL A 344 5.45 -4.24 -4.54
C VAL A 344 6.15 -3.28 -3.58
N ARG A 345 6.60 -3.77 -2.43
CA ARG A 345 7.37 -2.99 -1.46
C ARG A 345 8.61 -2.36 -2.08
N SER A 346 9.44 -3.18 -2.73
CA SER A 346 10.68 -2.70 -3.35
C SER A 346 10.42 -1.59 -4.36
N THR A 347 9.37 -1.72 -5.17
CA THR A 347 8.98 -0.72 -6.18
C THR A 347 8.54 0.59 -5.52
N LEU A 348 7.65 0.52 -4.52
CA LEU A 348 7.13 1.71 -3.84
C LEU A 348 8.20 2.43 -3.01
N GLU A 349 9.11 1.70 -2.34
CA GLU A 349 10.22 2.30 -1.59
C GLU A 349 11.20 3.08 -2.48
N ILE A 350 11.41 2.63 -3.73
CA ILE A 350 12.17 3.38 -4.74
C ILE A 350 11.41 4.64 -5.13
N GLU A 351 10.13 4.50 -5.48
CA GLU A 351 9.33 5.62 -5.99
C GLU A 351 9.14 6.74 -4.97
N MET A 352 8.92 6.41 -3.69
CA MET A 352 8.81 7.39 -2.60
C MET A 352 10.02 8.34 -2.50
N ASN A 353 11.17 7.91 -3.00
CA ASN A 353 12.45 8.60 -2.91
C ASN A 353 13.01 9.01 -4.29
N SER A 354 12.16 9.02 -5.31
CA SER A 354 12.55 9.32 -6.69
C SER A 354 12.27 10.76 -7.10
N ALA A 355 13.01 11.24 -8.10
CA ALA A 355 12.72 12.49 -8.81
C ALA A 355 11.71 12.21 -9.92
N THR A 356 10.42 12.26 -9.57
CA THR A 356 9.30 11.97 -10.47
C THR A 356 8.77 13.25 -11.11
N ASP A 357 9.58 13.90 -11.91
CA ASP A 357 9.31 15.20 -12.56
C ASP A 357 9.91 15.22 -13.98
N ASN A 358 9.60 16.24 -14.76
CA ASN A 358 10.18 16.53 -16.07
C ASN A 358 9.97 18.03 -16.43
N PRO A 359 10.98 18.69 -17.02
CA PRO A 359 12.37 18.26 -17.15
C PRO A 359 13.09 18.25 -15.79
N LEU A 360 14.21 17.51 -15.71
CA LEU A 360 15.05 17.42 -14.54
C LEU A 360 16.28 18.32 -14.65
N ILE A 361 16.61 18.99 -13.55
CA ILE A 361 17.80 19.83 -13.44
C ILE A 361 18.92 19.03 -12.73
N PHE A 362 20.12 19.08 -13.30
CA PHE A 362 21.32 18.48 -12.76
C PHE A 362 22.30 19.57 -12.37
N PRO A 363 22.31 20.01 -11.09
CA PRO A 363 23.06 21.19 -10.66
C PRO A 363 24.58 21.04 -10.81
N ASP A 364 25.11 19.84 -10.67
CA ASP A 364 26.56 19.60 -10.76
C ASP A 364 27.06 19.72 -12.20
N ASP A 365 26.24 19.28 -13.17
CA ASP A 365 26.54 19.37 -14.60
C ASP A 365 26.02 20.67 -15.24
N LYS A 366 25.25 21.46 -14.48
CA LYS A 366 24.56 22.69 -14.95
C LYS A 366 23.68 22.46 -16.19
N THR A 367 23.00 21.32 -16.23
CA THR A 367 22.17 20.91 -17.37
C THR A 367 20.72 20.70 -16.98
N CYS A 368 19.84 20.77 -18.00
CA CYS A 368 18.43 20.45 -17.92
C CYS A 368 18.12 19.37 -18.95
N LEU A 369 17.55 18.25 -18.53
CA LEU A 369 17.27 17.11 -19.40
C LEU A 369 15.78 16.74 -19.32
N SER A 370 15.17 16.55 -20.49
CA SER A 370 13.82 15.99 -20.60
C SER A 370 13.86 14.46 -20.63
N GLY A 371 12.94 13.83 -19.89
CA GLY A 371 12.80 12.38 -19.82
C GLY A 371 11.40 11.97 -19.38
N GLY A 372 11.22 10.73 -18.95
CA GLY A 372 9.93 10.13 -18.61
C GLY A 372 9.76 9.76 -17.13
N ASN A 373 10.48 10.37 -16.19
CA ASN A 373 10.44 9.98 -14.77
C ASN A 373 9.10 10.22 -14.07
N PHE A 374 8.17 10.90 -14.72
CA PHE A 374 6.78 11.05 -14.30
C PHE A 374 5.92 9.82 -14.63
N HIS A 375 6.40 8.90 -15.47
CA HIS A 375 5.57 7.80 -15.98
C HIS A 375 5.33 6.74 -14.93
N GLY A 376 4.05 6.54 -14.57
CA GLY A 376 3.64 5.70 -13.45
C GLY A 376 3.63 4.18 -13.73
N GLN A 377 4.16 3.68 -14.84
CA GLN A 377 4.08 2.25 -15.20
C GLN A 377 4.64 1.31 -14.12
N PRO A 378 5.80 1.58 -13.49
CA PRO A 378 6.29 0.70 -12.42
C PRO A 378 5.30 0.55 -11.27
N ILE A 379 4.64 1.65 -10.89
CA ILE A 379 3.67 1.68 -9.80
C ILE A 379 2.37 0.99 -10.21
N SER A 380 1.89 1.24 -11.44
CA SER A 380 0.70 0.61 -11.98
C SER A 380 0.80 -0.92 -11.95
N MET A 381 1.90 -1.46 -12.46
CA MET A 381 2.15 -2.92 -12.45
C MET A 381 2.28 -3.46 -11.02
N ALA A 382 2.98 -2.76 -10.14
CA ALA A 382 3.11 -3.18 -8.74
C ALA A 382 1.75 -3.25 -8.03
N LEU A 383 0.86 -2.28 -8.26
CA LEU A 383 -0.47 -2.24 -7.64
C LEU A 383 -1.42 -3.30 -8.20
N ASP A 384 -1.35 -3.63 -9.48
CA ASP A 384 -2.09 -4.77 -10.03
C ASP A 384 -1.58 -6.11 -9.47
N ILE A 385 -0.26 -6.28 -9.29
CA ILE A 385 0.33 -7.46 -8.62
C ILE A 385 -0.15 -7.54 -7.16
N MET A 386 -0.24 -6.42 -6.45
CA MET A 386 -0.80 -6.38 -5.10
C MET A 386 -2.26 -6.82 -5.10
N GLY A 387 -3.07 -6.30 -6.01
CA GLY A 387 -4.48 -6.69 -6.16
C GLY A 387 -4.66 -8.18 -6.45
N LEU A 388 -3.84 -8.75 -7.33
CA LEU A 388 -3.83 -10.18 -7.63
C LEU A 388 -3.45 -11.02 -6.40
N GLY A 389 -2.42 -10.61 -5.67
CA GLY A 389 -2.00 -11.29 -4.44
C GLY A 389 -3.08 -11.28 -3.37
N LEU A 390 -3.70 -10.12 -3.10
CA LEU A 390 -4.77 -9.98 -2.12
C LEU A 390 -6.03 -10.76 -2.54
N SER A 391 -6.38 -10.76 -3.82
CA SER A 391 -7.48 -11.58 -4.34
C SER A 391 -7.23 -13.07 -4.08
N THR A 392 -5.99 -13.55 -4.26
CA THR A 392 -5.60 -14.93 -3.95
C THR A 392 -5.72 -15.23 -2.45
N LEU A 393 -5.29 -14.29 -1.58
CA LEU A 393 -5.42 -14.40 -0.13
C LEU A 393 -6.88 -14.53 0.31
N SER A 394 -7.77 -13.70 -0.26
CA SER A 394 -9.21 -13.76 0.05
C SER A 394 -9.84 -15.07 -0.40
N ASN A 395 -9.47 -15.59 -1.56
CA ASN A 395 -9.95 -16.88 -2.07
C ASN A 395 -9.66 -18.03 -1.10
N ILE A 396 -8.42 -18.16 -0.63
CA ILE A 396 -8.04 -19.25 0.27
C ILE A 396 -8.68 -19.10 1.65
N SER A 397 -8.89 -17.86 2.13
CA SER A 397 -9.59 -17.55 3.38
C SER A 397 -11.06 -17.95 3.31
N GLU A 398 -11.75 -17.62 2.23
CA GLU A 398 -13.15 -18.02 2.00
C GLU A 398 -13.29 -19.54 1.94
N ARG A 399 -12.37 -20.26 1.29
CA ARG A 399 -12.41 -21.73 1.29
C ARG A 399 -12.28 -22.35 2.69
N ARG A 400 -11.53 -21.74 3.60
CA ARG A 400 -11.48 -22.18 5.01
C ARG A 400 -12.77 -21.89 5.74
N THR A 401 -13.40 -20.73 5.52
CA THR A 401 -14.73 -20.42 6.04
C THR A 401 -15.75 -21.47 5.56
N SER A 402 -15.77 -21.80 4.27
CA SER A 402 -16.61 -22.85 3.70
C SER A 402 -16.39 -24.20 4.38
N ALA A 403 -15.13 -24.62 4.57
CA ALA A 403 -14.79 -25.89 5.21
C ALA A 403 -15.21 -25.96 6.68
N LEU A 404 -15.15 -24.85 7.42
CA LEU A 404 -15.64 -24.78 8.81
C LEU A 404 -17.16 -24.94 8.90
N LEU A 405 -17.89 -24.45 7.92
CA LEU A 405 -19.37 -24.49 7.87
C LEU A 405 -19.92 -25.82 7.33
N ASP A 406 -19.10 -26.61 6.65
CA ASP A 406 -19.47 -27.90 6.08
C ASP A 406 -19.22 -29.05 7.08
N ALA A 407 -20.29 -29.71 7.52
CA ALA A 407 -20.22 -30.83 8.46
C ALA A 407 -19.38 -32.01 7.94
N SER A 408 -19.24 -32.16 6.61
CA SER A 408 -18.39 -33.20 5.99
C SER A 408 -16.91 -32.86 6.07
N LEU A 409 -16.56 -31.59 6.30
CA LEU A 409 -15.19 -31.07 6.31
C LEU A 409 -14.69 -30.58 7.66
N ASN A 410 -15.57 -30.30 8.62
CA ASN A 410 -15.22 -29.66 9.89
C ASN A 410 -14.92 -30.62 11.05
N ASN A 411 -14.75 -31.92 10.74
CA ASN A 411 -14.39 -32.95 11.74
C ASN A 411 -15.38 -33.04 12.93
N GLY A 412 -16.68 -33.18 12.66
CA GLY A 412 -17.72 -33.47 13.65
C GLY A 412 -18.24 -32.25 14.42
N LEU A 413 -18.10 -31.06 13.88
CA LEU A 413 -18.91 -29.91 14.26
C LEU A 413 -20.27 -29.95 13.55
N THR A 414 -21.25 -29.23 14.11
CA THR A 414 -22.56 -29.07 13.46
C THR A 414 -22.44 -28.32 12.14
N ALA A 415 -23.31 -28.66 11.16
CA ALA A 415 -23.42 -27.90 9.94
C ALA A 415 -23.69 -26.42 10.28
N PHE A 416 -23.05 -25.51 9.53
CA PHE A 416 -23.15 -24.05 9.70
C PHE A 416 -22.83 -23.56 11.14
N LEU A 417 -22.19 -24.38 11.95
CA LEU A 417 -21.81 -24.12 13.35
C LEU A 417 -23.02 -23.71 14.22
N VAL A 418 -24.17 -24.31 13.96
CA VAL A 418 -25.36 -24.14 14.78
C VAL A 418 -25.09 -24.62 16.22
N GLY A 419 -25.62 -23.91 17.20
CA GLY A 419 -25.51 -24.28 18.61
C GLY A 419 -26.07 -25.71 18.87
N ARG A 420 -25.37 -26.49 19.73
CA ARG A 420 -25.70 -27.90 19.99
C ARG A 420 -27.11 -28.11 20.55
N GLU A 421 -27.67 -27.09 21.21
CA GLU A 421 -29.02 -27.14 21.82
C GLU A 421 -30.12 -26.74 20.85
N SER A 422 -29.79 -26.29 19.62
CA SER A 422 -30.76 -25.90 18.62
C SER A 422 -31.47 -27.12 18.04
N LYS A 423 -32.79 -27.04 17.88
CA LYS A 423 -33.55 -28.09 17.19
C LYS A 423 -33.13 -28.14 15.72
N PRO A 424 -32.95 -29.36 15.13
CA PRO A 424 -32.64 -29.50 13.71
C PRO A 424 -33.64 -28.75 12.84
N GLY A 425 -33.12 -27.97 11.87
CA GLY A 425 -33.94 -27.18 10.91
C GLY A 425 -34.52 -25.87 11.44
N LEU A 426 -34.41 -25.58 12.74
CA LEU A 426 -34.87 -24.32 13.32
C LEU A 426 -33.86 -23.18 13.21
N ALA A 427 -32.57 -23.49 13.22
CA ALA A 427 -31.49 -22.50 13.15
C ALA A 427 -30.66 -22.71 11.89
N SER A 428 -30.18 -21.61 11.31
CA SER A 428 -29.28 -21.56 10.14
C SER A 428 -27.84 -21.28 10.53
N GLY A 429 -27.57 -20.84 11.75
CA GLY A 429 -26.23 -20.55 12.26
C GLY A 429 -25.51 -19.49 11.42
N LEU A 430 -24.29 -19.81 11.00
CA LEU A 430 -23.45 -18.90 10.23
C LEU A 430 -23.49 -19.15 8.70
N MET A 431 -24.51 -19.85 8.19
CA MET A 431 -24.64 -20.19 6.76
C MET A 431 -24.44 -18.98 5.84
N ALA A 432 -25.10 -17.86 6.13
CA ALA A 432 -25.08 -16.66 5.29
C ALA A 432 -23.72 -15.93 5.26
N LEU A 433 -22.82 -16.18 6.23
CA LEU A 433 -21.49 -15.61 6.23
C LEU A 433 -20.66 -16.08 5.03
N GLN A 434 -20.85 -17.34 4.60
CA GLN A 434 -20.21 -17.85 3.39
C GLN A 434 -20.69 -17.08 2.15
N TYR A 435 -21.98 -16.78 2.06
CA TYR A 435 -22.52 -16.02 0.92
C TYR A 435 -21.88 -14.64 0.82
N THR A 436 -21.75 -13.94 1.94
CA THR A 436 -21.08 -12.64 1.98
C THR A 436 -19.61 -12.76 1.57
N ALA A 437 -18.86 -13.70 2.15
CA ALA A 437 -17.45 -13.91 1.78
C ALA A 437 -17.29 -14.27 0.30
N THR A 438 -18.17 -15.13 -0.25
CA THR A 438 -18.16 -15.53 -1.66
C THR A 438 -18.46 -14.34 -2.59
N ALA A 439 -19.41 -13.48 -2.23
CA ALA A 439 -19.73 -12.27 -3.00
C ALA A 439 -18.53 -11.33 -3.09
N LEU A 440 -17.84 -11.07 -1.97
CA LEU A 440 -16.65 -10.23 -1.91
C LEU A 440 -15.47 -10.82 -2.72
N VAL A 441 -15.29 -12.13 -2.68
CA VAL A 441 -14.27 -12.83 -3.48
C VAL A 441 -14.59 -12.76 -4.96
N ALA A 442 -15.86 -12.89 -5.34
CA ALA A 442 -16.29 -12.75 -6.74
C ALA A 442 -16.04 -11.33 -7.26
N GLU A 443 -16.30 -10.31 -6.46
CA GLU A 443 -15.98 -8.92 -6.79
C GLU A 443 -14.46 -8.72 -6.95
N ASN A 444 -13.65 -9.25 -6.02
CA ASN A 444 -12.19 -9.18 -6.10
C ASN A 444 -11.64 -9.79 -7.39
N LYS A 445 -12.24 -10.87 -7.90
CA LYS A 445 -11.86 -11.47 -9.18
C LYS A 445 -12.01 -10.47 -10.34
N ILE A 446 -13.09 -9.70 -10.35
CA ILE A 446 -13.33 -8.67 -11.37
C ILE A 446 -12.34 -7.51 -11.20
N LEU A 447 -12.17 -7.03 -9.97
CA LEU A 447 -11.25 -5.93 -9.65
C LEU A 447 -9.77 -6.29 -9.92
N ALA A 448 -9.38 -7.56 -9.80
CA ALA A 448 -8.02 -8.02 -10.06
C ALA A 448 -7.65 -8.05 -11.56
N HIS A 449 -8.57 -7.76 -12.48
CA HIS A 449 -8.22 -7.58 -13.89
C HIS A 449 -7.23 -6.41 -14.04
N PRO A 450 -6.04 -6.61 -14.66
CA PRO A 450 -4.99 -5.58 -14.68
C PRO A 450 -5.41 -4.29 -15.38
N ALA A 451 -5.16 -3.15 -14.74
CA ALA A 451 -5.30 -1.83 -15.37
C ALA A 451 -4.01 -1.46 -16.12
N SER A 452 -2.87 -1.92 -15.64
CA SER A 452 -1.54 -1.60 -16.18
C SER A 452 -1.27 -2.14 -17.58
N SER A 453 -2.11 -3.06 -18.07
CA SER A 453 -2.04 -3.60 -19.43
C SER A 453 -2.89 -2.81 -20.44
N ASP A 454 -3.64 -1.80 -19.99
CA ASP A 454 -4.44 -0.92 -20.83
C ASP A 454 -3.74 0.41 -21.06
N SER A 455 -4.03 1.07 -22.18
CA SER A 455 -3.53 2.41 -22.48
C SER A 455 -4.46 3.12 -23.46
N ILE A 456 -4.78 4.38 -23.15
CA ILE A 456 -5.62 5.23 -24.00
C ILE A 456 -4.85 6.52 -24.28
N PRO A 457 -4.52 6.85 -25.53
CA PRO A 457 -3.80 8.08 -25.87
C PRO A 457 -4.50 9.35 -25.39
N THR A 458 -3.73 10.31 -24.88
CA THR A 458 -4.19 11.61 -24.42
C THR A 458 -3.39 12.74 -25.05
N SER A 459 -3.71 14.00 -24.74
CA SER A 459 -3.00 15.20 -25.23
C SER A 459 -2.81 15.24 -26.76
N GLY A 460 -3.87 14.90 -27.53
CA GLY A 460 -3.80 14.87 -28.99
C GLY A 460 -2.79 13.87 -29.55
N ASN A 461 -2.70 12.69 -28.93
CA ASN A 461 -1.74 11.61 -29.20
C ASN A 461 -0.27 11.95 -28.87
N PHE A 462 0.03 13.06 -28.22
CA PHE A 462 1.39 13.34 -27.75
C PHE A 462 1.76 12.45 -26.56
N GLU A 463 0.77 12.12 -25.71
CA GLU A 463 0.87 11.13 -24.64
C GLU A 463 0.22 9.84 -25.13
N ASP A 464 0.89 9.13 -26.03
CA ASP A 464 0.39 7.97 -26.79
C ASP A 464 0.40 6.67 -25.98
N PHE A 465 1.08 6.65 -24.84
CA PHE A 465 1.10 5.54 -23.89
C PHE A 465 1.01 6.05 -22.45
N VAL A 466 -0.04 5.64 -21.73
CA VAL A 466 -0.30 6.04 -20.34
C VAL A 466 -0.34 4.84 -19.42
N SER A 467 -0.02 5.04 -18.13
CA SER A 467 0.21 3.94 -17.19
C SER A 467 -1.05 3.32 -16.58
N MET A 468 -2.19 4.02 -16.59
CA MET A 468 -3.42 3.66 -15.85
C MET A 468 -3.20 3.42 -14.34
N GLY A 469 -2.10 3.91 -13.77
CA GLY A 469 -1.71 3.71 -12.37
C GLY A 469 -2.76 4.11 -11.34
N PRO A 470 -3.47 5.24 -11.48
CA PRO A 470 -4.58 5.59 -10.57
C PRO A 470 -5.71 4.56 -10.56
N GLY A 471 -6.01 3.96 -11.71
CA GLY A 471 -6.98 2.86 -11.81
C GLY A 471 -6.52 1.63 -11.01
N ALA A 472 -5.25 1.21 -11.17
CA ALA A 472 -4.66 0.13 -10.39
C ALA A 472 -4.67 0.44 -8.88
N ALA A 473 -4.36 1.69 -8.49
CA ALA A 473 -4.36 2.13 -7.10
C ALA A 473 -5.77 2.03 -6.47
N HIS A 474 -6.79 2.54 -7.11
CA HIS A 474 -8.17 2.48 -6.59
C HIS A 474 -8.68 1.04 -6.49
N LYS A 475 -8.42 0.19 -7.49
CA LYS A 475 -8.80 -1.22 -7.45
C LYS A 475 -8.12 -1.95 -6.29
N SER A 476 -6.82 -1.72 -6.08
CA SER A 476 -6.09 -2.35 -4.96
C SER A 476 -6.66 -1.96 -3.60
N THR A 477 -7.19 -0.73 -3.44
CA THR A 477 -7.88 -0.30 -2.20
C THR A 477 -9.16 -1.09 -1.99
N SER A 478 -10.00 -1.22 -3.02
CA SER A 478 -11.27 -1.97 -2.91
C SER A 478 -11.02 -3.46 -2.64
N ILE A 479 -10.02 -4.06 -3.31
CA ILE A 479 -9.63 -5.45 -3.05
C ILE A 479 -9.14 -5.63 -1.62
N LEU A 480 -8.34 -4.71 -1.10
CA LEU A 480 -7.84 -4.75 0.27
C LEU A 480 -8.99 -4.73 1.29
N GLU A 481 -9.95 -3.83 1.12
CA GLU A 481 -11.13 -3.73 1.98
C GLU A 481 -11.96 -5.01 1.96
N ASN A 482 -12.26 -5.53 0.77
CA ASN A 482 -12.98 -6.80 0.62
C ASN A 482 -12.23 -7.96 1.30
N CYS A 483 -10.89 -8.02 1.16
CA CYS A 483 -10.06 -9.03 1.82
C CYS A 483 -10.11 -8.92 3.34
N GLN A 484 -10.14 -7.70 3.89
CA GLN A 484 -10.27 -7.48 5.33
C GLN A 484 -11.60 -8.02 5.86
N TYR A 485 -12.70 -7.82 5.13
CA TYR A 485 -14.00 -8.42 5.46
C TYR A 485 -13.98 -9.96 5.38
N VAL A 486 -13.39 -10.54 4.33
CA VAL A 486 -13.31 -12.00 4.17
C VAL A 486 -12.52 -12.63 5.32
N VAL A 487 -11.38 -12.04 5.71
CA VAL A 487 -10.57 -12.51 6.85
C VAL A 487 -11.30 -12.30 8.18
N ALA A 488 -12.06 -11.20 8.34
CA ALA A 488 -12.90 -10.97 9.52
C ALA A 488 -13.99 -12.05 9.65
N ILE A 489 -14.61 -12.44 8.55
CA ILE A 489 -15.60 -13.53 8.49
C ILE A 489 -14.96 -14.87 8.86
N GLU A 490 -13.73 -15.16 8.36
CA GLU A 490 -13.01 -16.37 8.75
C GLU A 490 -12.72 -16.39 10.25
N LEU A 491 -12.22 -15.29 10.82
CA LEU A 491 -11.94 -15.17 12.26
C LEU A 491 -13.21 -15.38 13.10
N LEU A 492 -14.32 -14.79 12.72
CA LEU A 492 -15.62 -14.95 13.39
C LEU A 492 -16.10 -16.40 13.35
N THR A 493 -16.01 -17.02 12.18
CA THR A 493 -16.42 -18.42 11.94
C THR A 493 -15.52 -19.38 12.73
N ALA A 494 -14.19 -19.19 12.68
CA ALA A 494 -13.23 -20.01 13.42
C ALA A 494 -13.42 -19.87 14.93
N ALA A 495 -13.67 -18.66 15.42
CA ALA A 495 -13.97 -18.46 16.84
C ALA A 495 -15.24 -19.20 17.27
N GLN A 496 -16.29 -19.23 16.46
CA GLN A 496 -17.52 -20.01 16.74
C GLN A 496 -17.22 -21.50 16.74
N ALA A 497 -16.46 -21.99 15.80
CA ALA A 497 -16.05 -23.40 15.75
C ALA A 497 -15.22 -23.82 16.98
N VAL A 498 -14.29 -22.97 17.42
CA VAL A 498 -13.53 -23.18 18.68
C VAL A 498 -14.47 -23.20 19.89
N HIS A 499 -15.44 -22.28 19.96
CA HIS A 499 -16.42 -22.29 21.07
C HIS A 499 -17.17 -23.62 21.16
N LEU A 500 -17.63 -24.17 20.03
CA LEU A 500 -18.35 -25.44 20.00
C LEU A 500 -17.46 -26.66 20.37
N ARG A 501 -16.12 -26.55 20.17
CA ARG A 501 -15.17 -27.60 20.57
C ARG A 501 -14.68 -27.46 22.00
N GLY A 502 -14.69 -26.25 22.57
CA GLY A 502 -13.98 -25.86 23.78
C GLY A 502 -12.59 -25.30 23.47
N ASP A 503 -12.20 -24.27 24.19
CA ASP A 503 -11.01 -23.45 23.95
C ASP A 503 -9.77 -23.84 24.80
N SER A 504 -9.91 -24.85 25.67
CA SER A 504 -8.86 -25.24 26.62
C SER A 504 -7.59 -25.80 25.97
N GLY A 505 -7.72 -26.28 24.71
CA GLY A 505 -6.64 -26.87 23.92
C GLY A 505 -5.93 -25.93 22.97
N LEU A 506 -6.30 -24.67 22.90
CA LEU A 506 -5.70 -23.70 21.99
C LEU A 506 -4.20 -23.45 22.25
N GLY A 507 -3.46 -23.22 21.19
CA GLY A 507 -2.08 -22.76 21.24
C GLY A 507 -1.94 -21.39 21.91
N ARG A 508 -0.71 -21.02 22.26
CA ARG A 508 -0.46 -19.77 23.00
C ARG A 508 -0.88 -18.53 22.22
N GLY A 509 -0.57 -18.48 20.92
CA GLY A 509 -0.92 -17.34 20.04
C GLY A 509 -2.40 -17.31 19.70
N THR A 510 -2.95 -18.42 19.25
CA THR A 510 -4.36 -18.56 18.86
C THR A 510 -5.31 -18.30 20.03
N LYS A 511 -4.94 -18.67 21.25
CA LYS A 511 -5.71 -18.35 22.46
C LYS A 511 -5.86 -16.84 22.67
N ARG A 512 -4.82 -16.05 22.41
CA ARG A 512 -4.89 -14.58 22.53
C ARG A 512 -5.78 -13.98 21.46
N VAL A 513 -5.70 -14.49 20.24
CA VAL A 513 -6.56 -14.07 19.12
C VAL A 513 -8.03 -14.41 19.44
N TYR A 514 -8.32 -15.64 19.84
CA TYR A 514 -9.66 -16.06 20.27
C TYR A 514 -10.22 -15.16 21.38
N GLN A 515 -9.44 -14.88 22.40
CA GLN A 515 -9.83 -14.00 23.50
C GLN A 515 -10.12 -12.57 23.02
N ALA A 516 -9.34 -12.04 22.07
CA ALA A 516 -9.57 -10.71 21.50
C ALA A 516 -10.92 -10.65 20.76
N ILE A 517 -11.23 -11.68 19.95
CA ILE A 517 -12.51 -11.80 19.25
C ILE A 517 -13.66 -11.89 20.27
N ARG A 518 -13.54 -12.75 21.29
CA ARG A 518 -14.61 -12.99 22.27
C ARG A 518 -14.88 -11.83 23.22
N ARG A 519 -13.98 -10.86 23.32
CA ARG A 519 -14.25 -9.59 24.02
C ARG A 519 -15.23 -8.70 23.24
N LEU A 520 -15.27 -8.83 21.93
CA LEU A 520 -16.09 -7.99 21.03
C LEU A 520 -17.38 -8.69 20.62
N VAL A 521 -17.33 -10.01 20.42
CA VAL A 521 -18.44 -10.80 19.87
C VAL A 521 -18.69 -12.01 20.75
N GLN A 522 -19.92 -12.12 21.25
CA GLN A 522 -20.37 -13.29 22.03
C GLN A 522 -20.58 -14.51 21.12
N PRO A 523 -20.42 -15.74 21.65
CA PRO A 523 -20.76 -16.95 20.91
C PRO A 523 -22.20 -16.91 20.37
N LEU A 524 -22.41 -17.55 19.22
CA LEU A 524 -23.74 -17.74 18.65
C LEU A 524 -24.39 -18.97 19.31
N THR A 525 -25.33 -18.74 20.20
CA THR A 525 -26.16 -19.78 20.82
C THR A 525 -27.55 -19.90 20.15
N GLN A 526 -28.07 -18.79 19.65
CA GLN A 526 -29.28 -18.66 18.87
C GLN A 526 -29.01 -17.73 17.67
N ASP A 527 -29.73 -17.93 16.57
CA ASP A 527 -29.60 -17.09 15.38
C ASP A 527 -29.88 -15.62 15.72
N ARG A 528 -28.98 -14.73 15.24
CA ARG A 528 -29.10 -13.28 15.30
C ARG A 528 -28.48 -12.66 14.06
N SER A 529 -28.73 -11.37 13.82
CA SER A 529 -27.99 -10.64 12.79
C SER A 529 -26.48 -10.69 13.07
N SER A 530 -25.71 -11.11 12.07
CA SER A 530 -24.24 -11.18 12.14
C SER A 530 -23.57 -9.91 11.61
N HIS A 531 -24.33 -8.93 11.09
CA HIS A 531 -23.77 -7.69 10.52
C HIS A 531 -22.86 -6.96 11.52
N ASP A 532 -23.40 -6.62 12.69
CA ASP A 532 -22.62 -5.90 13.71
C ASP A 532 -21.42 -6.71 14.22
N ASP A 533 -21.53 -8.04 14.25
CA ASP A 533 -20.42 -8.92 14.66
C ASP A 533 -19.30 -8.88 13.61
N ILE A 534 -19.63 -8.90 12.32
CA ILE A 534 -18.68 -8.77 11.21
C ILE A 534 -17.99 -7.40 11.28
N GLU A 535 -18.74 -6.30 11.42
CA GLU A 535 -18.21 -4.94 11.49
C GLU A 535 -17.21 -4.78 12.64
N ARG A 536 -17.50 -5.29 13.83
CA ARG A 536 -16.58 -5.23 14.98
C ARG A 536 -15.28 -5.99 14.73
N ILE A 537 -15.35 -7.13 14.07
CA ILE A 537 -14.14 -7.90 13.74
C ILE A 537 -13.39 -7.26 12.56
N PHE A 538 -14.10 -6.70 11.58
CA PHE A 538 -13.49 -5.93 10.50
C PHE A 538 -12.67 -4.74 11.03
N GLU A 539 -13.22 -3.98 11.99
CA GLU A 539 -12.49 -2.89 12.66
C GLU A 539 -11.23 -3.41 13.37
N LEU A 540 -11.33 -4.56 14.07
CA LEU A 540 -10.19 -5.19 14.73
C LEU A 540 -9.07 -5.57 13.73
N VAL A 541 -9.46 -6.05 12.53
CA VAL A 541 -8.56 -6.39 11.43
C VAL A 541 -7.94 -5.13 10.83
N ARG A 542 -8.76 -4.17 10.42
CA ARG A 542 -8.36 -2.92 9.78
C ARG A 542 -7.38 -2.11 10.63
N ASP A 543 -7.63 -2.02 11.93
CA ASP A 543 -6.79 -1.28 12.86
C ASP A 543 -5.48 -2.02 13.23
N GLY A 544 -5.24 -3.21 12.67
CA GLY A 544 -4.03 -4.00 12.89
C GLY A 544 -3.90 -4.57 14.31
N GLN A 545 -5.00 -4.65 15.07
CA GLN A 545 -4.95 -5.15 16.46
C GLN A 545 -4.61 -6.64 16.51
N VAL A 546 -5.13 -7.45 15.56
CA VAL A 546 -4.79 -8.88 15.47
C VAL A 546 -3.34 -9.06 15.04
N SER A 547 -2.86 -8.34 14.02
CA SER A 547 -1.47 -8.43 13.55
C SER A 547 -0.47 -8.06 14.67
N ASN A 548 -0.80 -7.08 15.50
CA ASN A 548 0.02 -6.73 16.66
C ASN A 548 0.10 -7.87 17.70
N LEU A 549 -0.96 -8.67 17.86
CA LEU A 549 -0.90 -9.88 18.68
C LEU A 549 -0.01 -10.95 18.03
N VAL A 550 -0.15 -11.18 16.72
CA VAL A 550 0.65 -12.16 15.96
C VAL A 550 2.15 -11.86 16.12
N ARG A 551 2.57 -10.61 15.91
CA ARG A 551 3.98 -10.19 16.01
C ARG A 551 4.66 -10.53 17.34
N ARG A 552 3.92 -10.56 18.44
CA ARG A 552 4.46 -10.95 19.75
C ARG A 552 4.92 -12.41 19.80
N PHE A 553 4.34 -13.28 18.98
CA PHE A 553 4.66 -14.70 18.94
C PHE A 553 5.59 -15.09 17.80
N THR A 554 5.57 -14.34 16.71
CA THR A 554 6.32 -14.66 15.48
C THR A 554 7.67 -13.96 15.40
N LYS A 555 7.83 -12.78 16.03
CA LYS A 555 9.06 -11.95 15.96
C LYS A 555 9.92 -11.98 17.22
N GLY A 556 9.66 -12.89 18.15
CA GLY A 556 10.58 -13.21 19.25
C GLY A 556 10.74 -12.09 20.27
N SER A 557 9.66 -11.68 20.93
CA SER A 557 9.71 -10.85 22.15
C SER A 557 9.13 -11.56 23.38
N ASP A 558 9.16 -12.93 23.40
CA ASP A 558 8.88 -13.72 24.63
C ASP A 558 9.60 -15.05 24.62
#